data_29d8349ca439329641201e83f2d84845
#
_entry.id   29d8349ca439329641201e83f2d84845
#
_cell.length_a   1.000
_cell.length_b   1.000
_cell.length_c   1.000
_cell.angle_alpha   90.00
_cell.angle_beta   90.00
_cell.angle_gamma   90.00
#
_symmetry.space_group_name_H-M   'P 1'
#
loop_
_entity.id
_entity.type
_entity.pdbx_description
1 polymer ?
#
loop_
_entity_poly.entity_id
_entity_poly.type
_entity_poly.pdbx_seq_one_letter_code
_entity_poly.pdbx_strand_id
1 'polypeptide(L)'
;MPVYNTVLLDIDVKETRRYAGLNKAKDFDEKLIEEACTEARLLAEPRGIWQMYDYEAATQTVLADPPFLIQGKVIGKHLAQAKKVIILSASVGDAIEEHVTRYFSDGRYAYSVLLDAAATAAVEQVADAMEKAIEPKVAKE
;
A
#
# COMPACT_ATOMS: atom_id res chain seq x y z
N MET A 1 -4.23 -18.19 -5.06
CA MET A 1 -4.37 -17.02 -4.20
C MET A 1 -5.64 -16.23 -4.54
N PRO A 2 -6.45 -15.94 -3.55
CA PRO A 2 -7.60 -15.07 -3.79
C PRO A 2 -7.19 -13.69 -4.28
N VAL A 3 -7.94 -13.18 -5.25
CA VAL A 3 -7.71 -11.86 -5.85
C VAL A 3 -8.73 -10.88 -5.24
N TYR A 4 -8.25 -9.70 -4.90
CA TYR A 4 -9.09 -8.61 -4.41
C TYR A 4 -9.06 -7.47 -5.41
N ASN A 5 -10.24 -7.09 -5.88
CA ASN A 5 -10.40 -5.94 -6.76
C ASN A 5 -11.24 -4.89 -6.03
N THR A 6 -10.82 -3.66 -6.12
CA THR A 6 -11.52 -2.55 -5.48
C THR A 6 -11.45 -1.32 -6.37
N VAL A 7 -12.26 -0.33 -6.04
CA VAL A 7 -12.25 0.97 -6.67
C VAL A 7 -11.82 2.00 -5.62
N LEU A 8 -10.84 2.83 -5.96
CA LEU A 8 -10.48 3.96 -5.13
C LEU A 8 -11.42 5.12 -5.46
N LEU A 9 -12.23 5.53 -4.48
CA LEU A 9 -13.12 6.68 -4.64
C LEU A 9 -12.33 7.98 -4.56
N ASP A 10 -11.39 8.04 -3.61
CA ASP A 10 -10.53 9.20 -3.39
C ASP A 10 -9.18 8.74 -2.89
N ILE A 11 -8.15 9.55 -3.15
CA ILE A 11 -6.84 9.37 -2.52
C ILE A 11 -6.71 10.43 -1.43
N ASP A 12 -6.33 10.01 -0.23
CA ASP A 12 -6.25 10.86 0.94
C ASP A 12 -5.18 11.95 0.76
N VAL A 13 -5.63 13.20 0.69
CA VAL A 13 -4.76 14.37 0.51
C VAL A 13 -3.81 14.53 1.70
N LYS A 14 -4.30 14.30 2.90
CA LYS A 14 -3.50 14.42 4.13
C LYS A 14 -2.39 13.39 4.16
N GLU A 15 -2.67 12.15 3.81
CA GLU A 15 -1.66 11.09 3.74
C GLU A 15 -0.66 11.35 2.61
N THR A 16 -1.13 11.84 1.46
CA THR A 16 -0.26 12.24 0.35
C THR A 16 0.71 13.32 0.79
N ARG A 17 0.20 14.32 1.52
CA ARG A 17 1.03 15.39 2.07
C ARG A 17 2.09 14.84 3.01
N ARG A 18 1.73 13.88 3.85
CA ARG A 18 2.65 13.23 4.78
C ARG A 18 3.75 12.46 4.05
N TYR A 19 3.39 11.66 3.05
CA TYR A 19 4.36 10.89 2.27
C TYR A 19 5.28 11.78 1.44
N ALA A 20 4.81 12.95 1.04
CA ALA A 20 5.64 13.94 0.34
C ALA A 20 6.56 14.74 1.28
N GLY A 21 6.45 14.51 2.61
CA GLY A 21 7.25 15.23 3.59
C GLY A 21 6.77 16.66 3.86
N LEU A 22 5.52 16.97 3.54
CA LEU A 22 4.97 18.33 3.62
C LEU A 22 4.04 18.56 4.80
N ASN A 23 3.93 17.64 5.73
CA ASN A 23 3.00 17.74 6.86
C ASN A 23 3.24 18.94 7.77
N LYS A 24 4.46 19.55 7.73
CA LYS A 24 4.80 20.76 8.47
C LYS A 24 4.91 22.00 7.59
N ALA A 25 4.75 21.85 6.29
CA ALA A 25 4.85 22.97 5.34
C ALA A 25 3.49 23.67 5.26
N LYS A 26 3.41 24.91 5.75
CA LYS A 26 2.15 25.67 5.80
C LYS A 26 1.84 26.42 4.50
N ASP A 27 2.86 26.71 3.72
CA ASP A 27 2.74 27.58 2.54
C ASP A 27 2.76 26.84 1.21
N PHE A 28 2.66 25.50 1.25
CA PHE A 28 2.67 24.72 0.02
C PHE A 28 1.28 24.77 -0.66
N ASP A 29 1.27 24.86 -1.99
CA ASP A 29 0.04 24.91 -2.79
C ASP A 29 -0.76 23.61 -2.67
N GLU A 30 -1.84 23.66 -1.90
CA GLU A 30 -2.71 22.52 -1.67
C GLU A 30 -3.46 22.08 -2.94
N LYS A 31 -3.69 23.02 -3.87
CA LYS A 31 -4.32 22.67 -5.16
C LYS A 31 -3.45 21.71 -5.95
N LEU A 32 -2.13 21.88 -5.89
CA LEU A 32 -1.20 20.99 -6.57
C LEU A 32 -1.26 19.58 -5.98
N ILE A 33 -1.39 19.46 -4.66
CA ILE A 33 -1.55 18.18 -4.00
C ILE A 33 -2.86 17.52 -4.43
N GLU A 34 -3.96 18.28 -4.47
CA GLU A 34 -5.26 17.79 -4.91
C GLU A 34 -5.24 17.33 -6.35
N GLU A 35 -4.55 18.05 -7.23
CA GLU A 35 -4.38 17.66 -8.63
C GLU A 35 -3.62 16.34 -8.74
N ALA A 36 -2.55 16.17 -7.97
CA ALA A 36 -1.79 14.93 -7.95
C ALA A 36 -2.65 13.75 -7.47
N CYS A 37 -3.45 13.95 -6.43
CA CYS A 37 -4.36 12.92 -5.93
C CYS A 37 -5.42 12.55 -6.96
N THR A 38 -5.98 13.54 -7.67
CA THR A 38 -6.96 13.30 -8.72
C THR A 38 -6.36 12.53 -9.89
N GLU A 39 -5.17 12.93 -10.35
CA GLU A 39 -4.48 12.23 -11.44
C GLU A 39 -4.14 10.80 -11.04
N ALA A 40 -3.60 10.59 -9.84
CA ALA A 40 -3.29 9.27 -9.33
C ALA A 40 -4.53 8.38 -9.29
N ARG A 41 -5.66 8.92 -8.83
CA ARG A 41 -6.92 8.18 -8.79
C ARG A 41 -7.37 7.74 -10.18
N LEU A 42 -7.24 8.63 -11.16
CA LEU A 42 -7.64 8.33 -12.54
C LEU A 42 -6.72 7.29 -13.20
N LEU A 43 -5.45 7.26 -12.82
CA LEU A 43 -4.46 6.33 -13.36
C LEU A 43 -4.41 5.00 -12.63
N ALA A 44 -4.88 4.96 -11.38
CA ALA A 44 -4.75 3.79 -10.53
C ALA A 44 -5.57 2.62 -11.04
N GLU A 45 -4.96 1.44 -10.98
CA GLU A 45 -5.61 0.15 -11.21
C GLU A 45 -5.46 -0.66 -9.93
N PRO A 46 -6.34 -0.43 -8.92
CA PRO A 46 -6.21 -1.10 -7.63
C PRO A 46 -6.40 -2.59 -7.74
N ARG A 47 -5.46 -3.35 -7.18
CA ARG A 47 -5.52 -4.80 -7.20
C ARG A 47 -4.79 -5.36 -6.00
N GLY A 48 -5.28 -6.50 -5.51
CA GLY A 48 -4.61 -7.20 -4.45
C GLY A 48 -4.76 -8.70 -4.56
N ILE A 49 -3.82 -9.41 -3.97
CA ILE A 49 -3.89 -10.86 -3.77
C ILE A 49 -3.55 -11.15 -2.31
N TRP A 50 -4.09 -12.23 -1.78
CA TRP A 50 -3.80 -12.61 -0.41
C TRP A 50 -3.94 -14.11 -0.24
N GLN A 51 -3.26 -14.64 0.80
CA GLN A 51 -3.40 -16.04 1.18
C GLN A 51 -3.04 -16.22 2.65
N MET A 52 -3.74 -17.12 3.31
CA MET A 52 -3.44 -17.50 4.68
C MET A 52 -2.51 -18.72 4.68
N TYR A 53 -1.52 -18.70 5.56
CA TYR A 53 -0.55 -19.79 5.74
C TYR A 53 -0.47 -20.15 7.21
N ASP A 54 -0.18 -21.40 7.49
CA ASP A 54 0.23 -21.80 8.83
C ASP A 54 1.58 -21.17 9.16
N TYR A 55 1.80 -20.89 10.42
CA TYR A 55 2.99 -20.17 10.87
C TYR A 55 3.56 -20.84 12.13
N GLU A 56 4.87 -21.08 12.13
CA GLU A 56 5.59 -21.59 13.28
C GLU A 56 6.35 -20.45 13.96
N ALA A 57 5.80 -19.99 15.09
CA ALA A 57 6.34 -18.83 15.80
C ALA A 57 7.73 -19.07 16.37
N ALA A 58 8.01 -20.31 16.81
CA ALA A 58 9.31 -20.66 17.40
C ALA A 58 10.48 -20.41 16.45
N THR A 59 10.29 -20.67 15.16
CA THR A 59 11.31 -20.51 14.11
C THR A 59 11.03 -19.33 13.19
N GLN A 60 9.94 -18.63 13.42
CA GLN A 60 9.44 -17.55 12.55
C GLN A 60 9.30 -17.98 11.08
N THR A 61 8.81 -19.20 10.88
CA THR A 61 8.67 -19.80 9.56
C THR A 61 7.23 -19.77 9.08
N VAL A 62 7.02 -19.23 7.88
CA VAL A 62 5.75 -19.34 7.16
C VAL A 62 5.77 -20.66 6.40
N LEU A 63 4.78 -21.51 6.68
CA LEU A 63 4.71 -22.86 6.11
C LEU A 63 4.03 -22.83 4.73
N ALA A 64 4.66 -22.10 3.81
CA ALA A 64 4.30 -22.06 2.41
C ALA A 64 5.11 -23.09 1.62
N ASP A 65 4.94 -23.14 0.32
CA ASP A 65 5.67 -24.03 -0.57
C ASP A 65 6.43 -23.20 -1.62
N PRO A 66 7.74 -22.96 -1.47
CA PRO A 66 8.60 -23.40 -0.35
C PRO A 66 8.38 -22.55 0.92
N PRO A 67 8.70 -23.11 2.10
CA PRO A 67 8.60 -22.32 3.34
C PRO A 67 9.64 -21.20 3.37
N PHE A 68 9.33 -20.12 4.09
CA PHE A 68 10.25 -18.99 4.23
C PHE A 68 10.19 -18.39 5.63
N LEU A 69 11.29 -17.77 6.03
CA LEU A 69 11.43 -17.13 7.33
C LEU A 69 11.02 -15.67 7.28
N ILE A 70 10.32 -15.21 8.33
CA ILE A 70 10.09 -13.79 8.55
C ILE A 70 11.21 -13.30 9.46
N GLN A 71 12.05 -12.39 8.94
CA GLN A 71 13.18 -11.85 9.69
C GLN A 71 12.81 -10.60 10.46
N GLY A 72 13.40 -10.42 11.63
CA GLY A 72 13.24 -9.24 12.45
C GLY A 72 12.71 -9.56 13.86
N LYS A 73 13.23 -8.82 14.85
CA LYS A 73 12.86 -9.02 16.25
C LYS A 73 11.49 -8.44 16.57
N VAL A 74 11.17 -7.30 16.00
CA VAL A 74 9.90 -6.61 16.28
C VAL A 74 8.73 -7.43 15.74
N ILE A 75 8.83 -7.86 14.48
CA ILE A 75 7.78 -8.68 13.89
C ILE A 75 7.70 -10.06 14.55
N GLY A 76 8.83 -10.63 14.98
CA GLY A 76 8.86 -11.89 15.72
C GLY A 76 8.07 -11.80 17.03
N LYS A 77 8.23 -10.69 17.76
CA LYS A 77 7.48 -10.44 18.99
C LYS A 77 5.99 -10.26 18.72
N HIS A 78 5.68 -9.53 17.66
CA HIS A 78 4.30 -9.26 17.27
C HIS A 78 3.56 -10.56 16.91
N LEU A 79 4.24 -11.51 16.28
CA LEU A 79 3.69 -12.78 15.84
C LEU A 79 3.96 -13.95 16.82
N ALA A 80 4.48 -13.68 18.02
CA ALA A 80 4.90 -14.73 18.96
C ALA A 80 3.77 -15.70 19.34
N GLN A 81 2.52 -15.26 19.31
CA GLN A 81 1.35 -16.06 19.64
C GLN A 81 0.59 -16.52 18.39
N ALA A 82 1.05 -16.15 17.20
CA ALA A 82 0.35 -16.46 15.97
C ALA A 82 0.57 -17.93 15.58
N LYS A 83 -0.50 -18.57 15.11
CA LYS A 83 -0.47 -19.92 14.53
C LYS A 83 -0.67 -19.87 13.02
N LYS A 84 -1.24 -18.78 12.52
CA LYS A 84 -1.47 -18.53 11.10
C LYS A 84 -1.13 -17.08 10.79
N VAL A 85 -0.72 -16.86 9.55
CA VAL A 85 -0.44 -15.51 9.03
C VAL A 85 -1.11 -15.34 7.69
N ILE A 86 -1.47 -14.10 7.39
CA ILE A 86 -1.99 -13.72 6.07
C ILE A 86 -0.93 -12.88 5.39
N ILE A 87 -0.55 -13.30 4.19
CA ILE A 87 0.33 -12.54 3.33
C ILE A 87 -0.53 -11.88 2.27
N LEU A 88 -0.45 -10.58 2.15
CA LEU A 88 -1.17 -9.85 1.13
C LEU A 88 -0.22 -8.98 0.32
N SER A 89 -0.59 -8.76 -0.94
CA SER A 89 0.12 -7.85 -1.83
C SER A 89 -0.91 -6.92 -2.45
N ALA A 90 -0.64 -5.62 -2.39
CA ALA A 90 -1.49 -4.59 -2.95
C ALA A 90 -0.74 -3.81 -4.02
N SER A 91 -1.44 -3.41 -5.07
CA SER A 91 -0.88 -2.66 -6.18
C SER A 91 -1.89 -1.67 -6.71
N VAL A 92 -1.43 -0.60 -7.30
CA VAL A 92 -2.27 0.35 -8.04
C VAL A 92 -1.89 0.41 -9.53
N GLY A 93 -1.11 -0.56 -10.00
CA GLY A 93 -0.68 -0.63 -11.40
C GLY A 93 0.53 0.23 -11.68
N ASP A 94 0.95 0.25 -12.93
CA ASP A 94 2.21 0.89 -13.37
C ASP A 94 2.03 2.29 -13.96
N ALA A 95 0.81 2.67 -14.30
CA ALA A 95 0.55 3.93 -15.02
C ALA A 95 1.00 5.16 -14.23
N ILE A 96 0.79 5.18 -12.92
CA ILE A 96 1.19 6.30 -12.08
C ILE A 96 2.72 6.45 -12.11
N GLU A 97 3.44 5.35 -11.96
CA GLU A 97 4.90 5.35 -11.96
C GLU A 97 5.48 5.86 -13.28
N GLU A 98 4.88 5.46 -14.40
CA GLU A 98 5.27 5.94 -15.72
C GLU A 98 5.09 7.46 -15.84
N HIS A 99 3.99 7.99 -15.32
CA HIS A 99 3.75 9.45 -15.31
C HIS A 99 4.69 10.17 -14.38
N VAL A 100 5.00 9.60 -13.21
CA VAL A 100 5.98 10.16 -12.27
C VAL A 100 7.34 10.33 -12.96
N THR A 101 7.80 9.29 -13.64
CA THR A 101 9.07 9.30 -14.37
C THR A 101 9.07 10.36 -15.47
N ARG A 102 7.98 10.46 -16.21
CA ARG A 102 7.83 11.45 -17.30
C ARG A 102 7.88 12.88 -16.76
N TYR A 103 7.12 13.18 -15.70
CA TYR A 103 7.13 14.51 -15.10
C TYR A 103 8.50 14.88 -14.56
N PHE A 104 9.19 13.93 -13.96
CA PHE A 104 10.55 14.16 -13.48
C PHE A 104 11.49 14.50 -14.65
N SER A 105 11.42 13.75 -15.74
CA SER A 105 12.22 13.98 -16.95
C SER A 105 11.92 15.34 -17.60
N ASP A 106 10.66 15.81 -17.49
CA ASP A 106 10.22 17.09 -18.05
C ASP A 106 10.53 18.28 -17.15
N GLY A 107 11.21 18.05 -16.02
CA GLY A 107 11.58 19.11 -15.09
C GLY A 107 10.48 19.50 -14.10
N ARG A 108 9.37 18.81 -14.08
CA ARG A 108 8.27 19.04 -13.11
C ARG A 108 8.50 18.24 -11.84
N TYR A 109 9.60 18.53 -11.17
CA TYR A 109 10.06 17.74 -10.03
C TYR A 109 9.08 17.74 -8.85
N ALA A 110 8.57 18.91 -8.48
CA ALA A 110 7.64 19.01 -7.35
C ALA A 110 6.39 18.19 -7.59
N TYR A 111 5.80 18.29 -8.77
CA TYR A 111 4.61 17.53 -9.12
C TYR A 111 4.89 16.03 -9.18
N SER A 112 6.05 15.63 -9.70
CA SER A 112 6.50 14.24 -9.73
C SER A 112 6.54 13.65 -8.31
N VAL A 113 7.10 14.38 -7.36
CA VAL A 113 7.16 13.94 -5.95
C VAL A 113 5.75 13.79 -5.36
N LEU A 114 4.86 14.74 -5.64
CA LEU A 114 3.48 14.69 -5.15
C LEU A 114 2.70 13.51 -5.74
N LEU A 115 2.88 13.25 -7.03
CA LEU A 115 2.19 12.14 -7.69
C LEU A 115 2.69 10.80 -7.15
N ASP A 116 4.00 10.66 -6.91
CA ASP A 116 4.58 9.48 -6.29
C ASP A 116 4.03 9.28 -4.87
N ALA A 117 3.93 10.35 -4.09
CA ALA A 117 3.35 10.30 -2.75
C ALA A 117 1.87 9.90 -2.78
N ALA A 118 1.12 10.38 -3.77
CA ALA A 118 -0.27 10.01 -3.97
C ALA A 118 -0.41 8.51 -4.31
N ALA A 119 0.52 7.98 -5.10
CA ALA A 119 0.57 6.55 -5.40
C ALA A 119 0.80 5.73 -4.12
N THR A 120 1.70 6.17 -3.25
CA THR A 120 1.97 5.51 -1.98
C THR A 120 0.72 5.51 -1.09
N ALA A 121 0.05 6.66 -0.98
CA ALA A 121 -1.20 6.76 -0.22
C ALA A 121 -2.27 5.82 -0.80
N ALA A 122 -2.35 5.73 -2.11
CA ALA A 122 -3.32 4.86 -2.80
C ALA A 122 -3.06 3.37 -2.47
N VAL A 123 -1.80 2.92 -2.52
CA VAL A 123 -1.44 1.54 -2.19
C VAL A 123 -1.82 1.22 -0.74
N GLU A 124 -1.54 2.14 0.19
CA GLU A 124 -1.91 1.96 1.59
C GLU A 124 -3.43 1.85 1.77
N GLN A 125 -4.19 2.64 1.03
CA GLN A 125 -5.65 2.57 1.06
C GLN A 125 -6.17 1.23 0.53
N VAL A 126 -5.55 0.69 -0.54
CA VAL A 126 -5.89 -0.63 -1.06
C VAL A 126 -5.59 -1.71 -0.02
N ALA A 127 -4.41 -1.65 0.61
CA ALA A 127 -4.02 -2.61 1.64
C ALA A 127 -4.98 -2.57 2.84
N ASP A 128 -5.36 -1.38 3.30
CA ASP A 128 -6.31 -1.21 4.40
C ASP A 128 -7.70 -1.77 4.04
N ALA A 129 -8.15 -1.54 2.81
CA ALA A 129 -9.42 -2.07 2.33
C ALA A 129 -9.39 -3.60 2.25
N MET A 130 -8.26 -4.18 1.82
CA MET A 130 -8.06 -5.62 1.80
C MET A 130 -8.14 -6.22 3.20
N GLU A 131 -7.45 -5.60 4.15
CA GLU A 131 -7.44 -6.04 5.54
C GLU A 131 -8.86 -6.10 6.10
N LYS A 132 -9.65 -5.05 5.88
CA LYS A 132 -11.05 -4.98 6.31
C LYS A 132 -11.93 -6.03 5.64
N ALA A 133 -11.68 -6.34 4.37
CA ALA A 133 -12.44 -7.33 3.62
C ALA A 133 -12.08 -8.76 4.02
N ILE A 134 -10.80 -9.01 4.38
CA ILE A 134 -10.30 -10.33 4.73
C ILE A 134 -10.69 -10.72 6.15
N GLU A 135 -10.67 -9.77 7.09
CA GLU A 135 -10.91 -10.01 8.51
C GLU A 135 -12.18 -10.83 8.80
N PRO A 136 -13.37 -10.51 8.24
CA PRO A 136 -14.56 -11.32 8.47
C PRO A 136 -14.48 -12.72 7.89
N LYS A 137 -13.70 -12.91 6.81
CA LYS A 137 -13.56 -14.21 6.14
C LYS A 137 -12.73 -15.18 6.97
N VAL A 138 -11.69 -14.68 7.64
CA VAL A 138 -10.79 -15.51 8.45
C VAL A 138 -11.32 -15.72 9.87
N ALA A 139 -12.15 -14.84 10.38
CA ALA A 139 -12.76 -14.98 11.70
C ALA A 139 -13.68 -16.18 11.80
N LYS A 140 -14.13 -16.74 10.67
CA LYS A 140 -14.98 -17.92 10.61
C LYS A 140 -14.19 -19.23 10.57
N GLU A 141 -12.91 -19.17 10.45
CA GLU A 141 -12.00 -20.30 10.43
C GLU A 141 -11.23 -20.38 11.75
#